data_debf5456b991cc4a7caa54a692a334ed
#
_entry.id   debf5456b991cc4a7caa54a692a334ed
#
_cell.length_a   1.000
_cell.length_b   1.000
_cell.length_c   1.000
_cell.angle_alpha   90.00
_cell.angle_beta   90.00
_cell.angle_gamma   90.00
#
_symmetry.space_group_name_H-M   'P 1'
#
loop_
_entity.id
_entity.type
_entity.pdbx_description
1 polymer ?
#
loop_
_entity_poly.entity_id
_entity_poly.type
_entity_poly.pdbx_seq_one_letter_code
_entity_poly.pdbx_strand_id
1 'polypeptide(L)'
;SEDTYDPDRLNFDQQKLRDFYREQGYADFRVTSAVAELSPNKQFFFINISVEEGQLYSFGNVSIESEIDELSPELLTRALFTVEGDQYDSSAIDNTVDMLTDIAGLRGYAFVDIRPQVKRNRVDRTVDIIYVINEAPRVYVEEIKILDNVRTHDRVLRREMLMVEGDAFNTLKVRRSEIRLGALQFFKEVEIEQIEGTTADKTILEITVEEQPTGELSAGLGYSSYEGLMINFSIAERNLLGKGQYARIGAQISKRRKEIELGFTEPYFLNRRMAVGADLFLRDTNFVESGFRQKSIGTTLRTAFPLTEYIVMQLKYSLIQDNVVTSFFTDSPYIKDSSGDFLTSSVGFGLSYNSLDNPQKPTKGQLITMNQEIAGAGGNEKFIKTLAKYDLYIPVYKTWVFNVAAEVGHIEGLSGNIRLNRRFFIGNPRMRGFKEAGLGPREWKAGNTNLFTGYSLGGNTFYNAKAELFIPLGGGARDLGIEASAYVDVGALFNIDAEDSLTSDTGVVYNMLGNTMKPRVSVGIGFSWASPFGPFRIDLAKALRSQPSDETEFFQFNVGTRF
;
A
#
# COMPACT_ATOMS: atom_id res chain seq x y z
N SER A 1 11.58 2.94 34.94
CA SER A 1 11.99 2.04 36.05
C SER A 1 11.52 2.63 37.36
N GLU A 2 10.49 2.06 37.93
CA GLU A 2 10.04 2.41 39.29
C GLU A 2 10.85 1.57 40.27
N ASP A 3 11.72 2.23 41.01
CA ASP A 3 12.64 1.64 41.98
C ASP A 3 11.98 1.40 43.35
N THR A 4 10.66 1.17 43.40
CA THR A 4 9.89 0.91 44.60
C THR A 4 9.39 -0.53 44.67
N TYR A 5 9.53 -1.16 45.82
CA TYR A 5 8.96 -2.48 46.08
C TYR A 5 7.44 -2.39 46.12
N ASP A 6 6.78 -3.18 45.28
CA ASP A 6 5.33 -3.32 45.20
C ASP A 6 4.95 -4.80 45.40
N PRO A 7 4.18 -5.13 46.48
CA PRO A 7 3.71 -6.49 46.72
C PRO A 7 2.83 -7.06 45.60
N ASP A 8 2.02 -6.22 44.96
CA ASP A 8 1.14 -6.66 43.88
C ASP A 8 1.96 -7.06 42.64
N ARG A 9 3.03 -6.34 42.37
CA ARG A 9 3.99 -6.70 41.32
C ARG A 9 4.71 -8.02 41.62
N LEU A 10 5.07 -8.28 42.89
CA LEU A 10 5.66 -9.56 43.25
C LEU A 10 4.68 -10.72 43.06
N ASN A 11 3.40 -10.54 43.35
CA ASN A 11 2.36 -11.54 43.09
C ASN A 11 2.18 -11.78 41.59
N PHE A 12 2.20 -10.73 40.79
CA PHE A 12 2.15 -10.83 39.34
C PHE A 12 3.37 -11.57 38.78
N ASP A 13 4.56 -11.27 39.24
CA ASP A 13 5.79 -11.96 38.84
C ASP A 13 5.78 -13.44 39.21
N GLN A 14 5.22 -13.80 40.39
CA GLN A 14 5.00 -15.19 40.75
C GLN A 14 4.01 -15.90 39.83
N GLN A 15 2.94 -15.22 39.41
CA GLN A 15 1.99 -15.79 38.45
C GLN A 15 2.65 -16.00 37.10
N LYS A 16 3.38 -15.02 36.60
CA LYS A 16 4.15 -15.16 35.35
C LYS A 16 5.15 -16.30 35.37
N LEU A 17 5.80 -16.50 36.53
CA LEU A 17 6.74 -17.61 36.70
C LEU A 17 6.02 -18.97 36.65
N ARG A 18 4.82 -19.07 37.27
CA ARG A 18 3.98 -20.28 37.17
C ARG A 18 3.54 -20.56 35.76
N ASP A 19 3.11 -19.54 35.00
CA ASP A 19 2.66 -19.69 33.64
C ASP A 19 3.82 -20.12 32.76
N PHE A 20 4.99 -19.46 32.87
CA PHE A 20 6.19 -19.82 32.14
C PHE A 20 6.60 -21.30 32.34
N TYR A 21 6.65 -21.80 33.58
CA TYR A 21 7.02 -23.19 33.80
C TYR A 21 5.96 -24.19 33.31
N ARG A 22 4.67 -23.83 33.42
CA ARG A 22 3.59 -24.65 32.88
C ARG A 22 3.58 -24.71 31.38
N GLU A 23 3.99 -23.66 30.71
CA GLU A 23 4.20 -23.62 29.24
C GLU A 23 5.42 -24.50 28.83
N GLN A 24 6.38 -24.69 29.73
CA GLN A 24 7.57 -25.52 29.50
C GLN A 24 7.40 -26.99 29.94
N GLY A 25 6.18 -27.43 30.25
CA GLY A 25 5.88 -28.82 30.55
C GLY A 25 5.80 -29.19 32.05
N TYR A 26 6.01 -28.27 32.93
CA TYR A 26 6.02 -28.53 34.38
C TYR A 26 4.63 -28.34 35.02
N ALA A 27 3.72 -29.29 34.79
CA ALA A 27 2.34 -29.20 35.25
C ALA A 27 2.18 -29.12 36.80
N ASP A 28 3.13 -29.63 37.56
CA ASP A 28 3.15 -29.60 39.03
C ASP A 28 3.97 -28.44 39.64
N PHE A 29 4.44 -27.52 38.78
CA PHE A 29 5.23 -26.36 39.22
C PHE A 29 4.50 -25.55 40.30
N ARG A 30 5.22 -25.19 41.35
CA ARG A 30 4.72 -24.30 42.41
C ARG A 30 5.82 -23.41 42.99
N VAL A 31 5.44 -22.20 43.33
CA VAL A 31 6.26 -21.31 44.12
C VAL A 31 6.03 -21.67 45.59
N THR A 32 7.08 -22.10 46.29
CA THR A 32 7.00 -22.51 47.70
C THR A 32 7.18 -21.35 48.66
N SER A 33 7.97 -20.35 48.28
CA SER A 33 8.07 -19.09 49.01
C SER A 33 8.52 -17.95 48.10
N ALA A 34 8.08 -16.74 48.39
CA ALA A 34 8.59 -15.52 47.79
C ALA A 34 8.77 -14.46 48.90
N VAL A 35 10.01 -14.13 49.18
CA VAL A 35 10.36 -13.24 50.31
C VAL A 35 11.13 -12.04 49.73
N ALA A 36 10.70 -10.85 50.07
CA ALA A 36 11.41 -9.62 49.79
C ALA A 36 12.05 -9.08 51.08
N GLU A 37 13.38 -8.99 51.09
CA GLU A 37 14.15 -8.48 52.23
C GLU A 37 14.83 -7.15 51.85
N LEU A 38 14.69 -6.15 52.70
CA LEU A 38 15.36 -4.87 52.54
C LEU A 38 16.84 -5.00 52.90
N SER A 39 17.73 -4.55 52.04
CA SER A 39 19.17 -4.53 52.31
C SER A 39 19.53 -3.70 53.58
N PRO A 40 20.60 -4.03 54.32
CA PRO A 40 21.00 -3.31 55.56
C PRO A 40 21.22 -1.81 55.35
N ASN A 41 21.65 -1.39 54.17
CA ASN A 41 21.82 0.01 53.77
C ASN A 41 20.55 0.69 53.27
N LYS A 42 19.42 -0.04 53.25
CA LYS A 42 18.11 0.42 52.80
C LYS A 42 18.06 0.93 51.34
N GLN A 43 18.98 0.51 50.51
CA GLN A 43 19.06 0.96 49.09
C GLN A 43 18.45 -0.01 48.12
N PHE A 44 18.31 -1.31 48.46
CA PHE A 44 17.85 -2.35 47.56
C PHE A 44 16.94 -3.34 48.31
N PHE A 45 16.03 -3.98 47.54
CA PHE A 45 15.31 -5.17 47.97
C PHE A 45 15.93 -6.41 47.34
N PHE A 46 16.16 -7.44 48.12
CA PHE A 46 16.49 -8.77 47.63
C PHE A 46 15.22 -9.60 47.60
N ILE A 47 14.83 -10.04 46.38
CA ILE A 47 13.65 -10.87 46.20
C ILE A 47 14.16 -12.29 46.00
N ASN A 48 13.84 -13.16 46.98
CA ASN A 48 14.14 -14.59 46.92
C ASN A 48 12.86 -15.38 46.61
N ILE A 49 12.82 -16.07 45.50
CA ILE A 49 11.70 -16.93 45.10
C ILE A 49 12.21 -18.38 45.12
N SER A 50 11.63 -19.19 46.00
CA SER A 50 11.89 -20.62 46.07
C SER A 50 10.81 -21.36 45.30
N VAL A 51 11.22 -22.26 44.42
CA VAL A 51 10.31 -22.98 43.51
C VAL A 51 10.52 -24.49 43.64
N GLU A 52 9.49 -25.23 43.37
CA GLU A 52 9.51 -26.66 43.15
C GLU A 52 9.03 -26.91 41.70
N GLU A 53 9.96 -27.29 40.84
CA GLU A 53 9.67 -27.43 39.39
C GLU A 53 8.75 -28.63 39.11
N GLY A 54 8.95 -29.73 39.83
CA GLY A 54 8.25 -30.98 39.57
C GLY A 54 8.88 -31.77 38.43
N GLN A 55 8.08 -32.61 37.76
CA GLN A 55 8.48 -33.43 36.63
C GLN A 55 7.90 -32.85 35.32
N LEU A 56 8.51 -33.20 34.19
CA LEU A 56 7.97 -32.91 32.89
C LEU A 56 6.78 -33.84 32.58
N TYR A 57 5.72 -33.24 32.07
CA TYR A 57 4.49 -33.93 31.64
C TYR A 57 4.33 -33.85 30.13
N SER A 58 3.56 -34.80 29.57
CA SER A 58 3.05 -34.78 28.21
C SER A 58 1.52 -34.78 28.22
N PHE A 59 0.89 -34.41 27.11
CA PHE A 59 -0.54 -34.57 26.96
C PHE A 59 -0.88 -36.07 26.89
N GLY A 60 -1.86 -36.49 27.68
CA GLY A 60 -2.48 -37.80 27.65
C GLY A 60 -3.63 -37.85 26.67
N ASN A 61 -4.78 -38.42 27.10
CA ASN A 61 -5.96 -38.48 26.28
C ASN A 61 -6.58 -37.06 26.14
N VAL A 62 -6.78 -36.61 24.90
CA VAL A 62 -7.43 -35.35 24.58
C VAL A 62 -8.73 -35.62 23.84
N SER A 63 -9.86 -35.18 24.41
CA SER A 63 -11.19 -35.40 23.84
C SER A 63 -12.06 -34.14 23.92
N ILE A 64 -13.10 -34.12 23.11
CA ILE A 64 -14.12 -33.08 23.08
C ILE A 64 -15.46 -33.72 23.38
N GLU A 65 -16.20 -33.14 24.30
CA GLU A 65 -17.60 -33.46 24.58
C GLU A 65 -18.44 -32.26 24.21
N SER A 66 -19.36 -32.39 23.25
CA SER A 66 -20.20 -31.29 22.79
C SER A 66 -21.67 -31.68 22.92
N GLU A 67 -22.45 -30.79 23.55
CA GLU A 67 -23.92 -30.87 23.61
C GLU A 67 -24.58 -30.21 22.40
N ILE A 68 -23.80 -29.61 21.50
CA ILE A 68 -24.26 -28.92 20.29
C ILE A 68 -24.02 -29.81 19.07
N ASP A 69 -25.06 -30.31 18.44
CA ASP A 69 -24.98 -31.25 17.29
C ASP A 69 -24.13 -30.71 16.13
N GLU A 70 -24.17 -29.39 15.85
CA GLU A 70 -23.45 -28.75 14.76
C GLU A 70 -21.95 -28.53 15.06
N LEU A 71 -21.55 -28.70 16.32
CA LEU A 71 -20.17 -28.63 16.79
C LEU A 71 -19.69 -30.04 17.19
N SER A 72 -19.81 -30.99 16.24
CA SER A 72 -19.45 -32.37 16.50
C SER A 72 -17.95 -32.54 16.81
N PRO A 73 -17.58 -33.43 17.73
CA PRO A 73 -16.18 -33.69 18.10
C PRO A 73 -15.28 -34.00 16.90
N GLU A 74 -15.78 -34.71 15.86
CA GLU A 74 -15.00 -35.08 14.67
C GLU A 74 -14.59 -33.86 13.83
N LEU A 75 -15.41 -32.82 13.81
CA LEU A 75 -15.09 -31.58 13.12
C LEU A 75 -14.08 -30.75 13.89
N LEU A 76 -14.18 -30.75 15.21
CA LEU A 76 -13.39 -29.89 16.11
C LEU A 76 -12.01 -30.44 16.43
N THR A 77 -11.82 -31.77 16.38
CA THR A 77 -10.54 -32.43 16.71
C THR A 77 -9.37 -31.88 15.90
N ARG A 78 -9.60 -31.40 14.67
CA ARG A 78 -8.56 -30.80 13.82
C ARG A 78 -8.11 -29.42 14.25
N ALA A 79 -8.84 -28.79 15.15
CA ALA A 79 -8.58 -27.45 15.66
C ALA A 79 -7.86 -27.45 17.02
N LEU A 80 -7.54 -28.63 17.56
CA LEU A 80 -6.85 -28.77 18.83
C LEU A 80 -5.36 -28.45 18.66
N PHE A 81 -4.85 -27.58 19.54
CA PHE A 81 -3.40 -27.36 19.71
C PHE A 81 -2.80 -28.35 20.72
N THR A 82 -3.63 -29.07 21.48
CA THR A 82 -3.24 -30.10 22.42
C THR A 82 -3.29 -31.46 21.71
N VAL A 83 -2.14 -32.08 21.48
CA VAL A 83 -2.01 -33.36 20.79
C VAL A 83 -1.47 -34.41 21.75
N GLU A 84 -2.08 -35.59 21.79
CA GLU A 84 -1.64 -36.70 22.63
C GLU A 84 -0.17 -37.08 22.35
N GLY A 85 0.62 -37.16 23.41
CA GLY A 85 2.05 -37.46 23.40
C GLY A 85 2.96 -36.23 23.27
N ASP A 86 2.45 -35.07 22.87
CA ASP A 86 3.25 -33.85 22.86
C ASP A 86 3.55 -33.35 24.28
N GLN A 87 4.63 -32.60 24.44
CA GLN A 87 4.98 -31.98 25.72
C GLN A 87 3.81 -31.09 26.21
N TYR A 88 3.48 -31.22 27.49
CA TYR A 88 2.46 -30.37 28.10
C TYR A 88 2.83 -28.89 27.97
N ASP A 89 1.87 -28.10 27.55
CA ASP A 89 1.94 -26.64 27.42
C ASP A 89 0.57 -26.06 27.80
N SER A 90 0.55 -25.26 28.88
CA SER A 90 -0.69 -24.63 29.32
C SER A 90 -1.25 -23.63 28.30
N SER A 91 -0.38 -22.96 27.54
CA SER A 91 -0.83 -22.01 26.50
C SER A 91 -1.54 -22.73 25.33
N ALA A 92 -1.18 -23.99 25.04
CA ALA A 92 -1.88 -24.78 24.03
C ALA A 92 -3.32 -25.11 24.43
N ILE A 93 -3.61 -25.19 25.76
CA ILE A 93 -4.98 -25.37 26.25
C ILE A 93 -5.81 -24.11 26.00
N ASP A 94 -5.26 -22.94 26.38
CA ASP A 94 -5.93 -21.64 26.21
C ASP A 94 -6.15 -21.35 24.73
N ASN A 95 -5.12 -21.55 23.89
CA ASN A 95 -5.23 -21.41 22.45
C ASN A 95 -6.29 -22.36 21.83
N THR A 96 -6.45 -23.56 22.41
CA THR A 96 -7.50 -24.51 21.97
C THR A 96 -8.89 -24.00 22.33
N VAL A 97 -9.08 -23.49 23.55
CA VAL A 97 -10.37 -22.91 23.98
C VAL A 97 -10.73 -21.71 23.09
N ASP A 98 -9.77 -20.81 22.83
CA ASP A 98 -9.97 -19.65 21.95
C ASP A 98 -10.37 -20.10 20.53
N MET A 99 -9.67 -21.08 19.96
CA MET A 99 -9.97 -21.60 18.63
C MET A 99 -11.35 -22.26 18.57
N LEU A 100 -11.71 -23.07 19.56
CA LEU A 100 -13.02 -23.69 19.63
C LEU A 100 -14.13 -22.66 19.79
N THR A 101 -13.91 -21.60 20.59
CA THR A 101 -14.82 -20.47 20.73
C THR A 101 -15.00 -19.70 19.43
N ASP A 102 -13.90 -19.43 18.71
CA ASP A 102 -13.97 -18.81 17.38
C ASP A 102 -14.77 -19.66 16.38
N ILE A 103 -14.56 -20.98 16.38
CA ILE A 103 -15.33 -21.91 15.51
C ILE A 103 -16.80 -21.92 15.88
N ALA A 104 -17.14 -21.92 17.17
CA ALA A 104 -18.52 -21.84 17.64
C ALA A 104 -19.16 -20.50 17.20
N GLY A 105 -18.45 -19.39 17.37
CA GLY A 105 -18.89 -18.07 16.90
C GLY A 105 -19.10 -17.99 15.39
N LEU A 106 -18.30 -18.71 14.59
CA LEU A 106 -18.52 -18.84 13.14
C LEU A 106 -19.84 -19.55 12.78
N ARG A 107 -20.33 -20.41 13.67
CA ARG A 107 -21.58 -21.16 13.52
C ARG A 107 -22.79 -20.47 14.15
N GLY A 108 -22.57 -19.28 14.78
CA GLY A 108 -23.63 -18.45 15.36
C GLY A 108 -23.83 -18.63 16.86
N TYR A 109 -22.89 -19.29 17.55
CA TYR A 109 -22.92 -19.51 19.00
C TYR A 109 -22.04 -18.47 19.70
N ALA A 110 -22.58 -17.28 19.97
CA ALA A 110 -21.83 -16.15 20.52
C ALA A 110 -21.41 -16.33 21.99
N PHE A 111 -22.22 -17.00 22.77
CA PHE A 111 -22.03 -17.16 24.23
C PHE A 111 -21.83 -18.62 24.60
N VAL A 112 -21.06 -19.36 23.80
CA VAL A 112 -20.74 -20.75 24.13
C VAL A 112 -19.73 -20.79 25.28
N ASP A 113 -20.04 -21.64 26.28
CA ASP A 113 -19.16 -21.90 27.43
C ASP A 113 -18.35 -23.17 27.15
N ILE A 114 -17.03 -22.98 26.94
CA ILE A 114 -16.10 -24.07 26.66
C ILE A 114 -15.15 -24.21 27.86
N ARG A 115 -15.26 -25.33 28.58
CA ARG A 115 -14.47 -25.58 29.78
C ARG A 115 -13.51 -26.73 29.61
N PRO A 116 -12.18 -26.48 29.70
CA PRO A 116 -11.21 -27.57 29.73
C PRO A 116 -11.24 -28.24 31.09
N GLN A 117 -11.56 -29.52 31.14
CA GLN A 117 -11.41 -30.38 32.32
C GLN A 117 -10.05 -31.05 32.26
N VAL A 118 -9.15 -30.66 33.15
CA VAL A 118 -7.75 -31.10 33.17
C VAL A 118 -7.55 -32.12 34.29
N LYS A 119 -7.11 -33.34 33.96
CA LYS A 119 -6.82 -34.41 34.91
C LYS A 119 -5.34 -34.85 34.78
N ARG A 120 -4.61 -34.70 35.86
CA ARG A 120 -3.18 -35.08 35.91
C ARG A 120 -3.01 -36.52 36.39
N ASN A 121 -2.23 -37.28 35.65
CA ASN A 121 -1.78 -38.62 36.01
C ASN A 121 -0.28 -38.54 36.39
N ARG A 122 0.00 -38.60 37.68
CA ARG A 122 1.37 -38.51 38.20
C ARG A 122 2.20 -39.75 37.97
N VAL A 123 1.56 -40.91 37.79
CA VAL A 123 2.27 -42.18 37.56
C VAL A 123 2.83 -42.22 36.14
N ASP A 124 2.00 -41.88 35.17
CA ASP A 124 2.37 -41.89 33.74
C ASP A 124 2.94 -40.55 33.26
N ARG A 125 2.90 -39.51 34.12
CA ARG A 125 3.31 -38.12 33.82
C ARG A 125 2.56 -37.55 32.62
N THR A 126 1.26 -37.81 32.59
CA THR A 126 0.39 -37.31 31.51
C THR A 126 -0.69 -36.37 32.08
N VAL A 127 -1.17 -35.49 31.20
CA VAL A 127 -2.28 -34.59 31.49
C VAL A 127 -3.39 -34.89 30.48
N ASP A 128 -4.48 -35.51 30.96
CA ASP A 128 -5.67 -35.76 30.14
C ASP A 128 -6.55 -34.51 30.13
N ILE A 129 -7.14 -34.21 28.98
CA ILE A 129 -7.99 -33.02 28.79
C ILE A 129 -9.29 -33.41 28.12
N ILE A 130 -10.40 -32.92 28.68
CA ILE A 130 -11.71 -32.99 28.06
C ILE A 130 -12.21 -31.56 27.87
N TYR A 131 -12.41 -31.14 26.65
CA TYR A 131 -13.04 -29.87 26.34
C TYR A 131 -14.56 -30.08 26.31
N VAL A 132 -15.25 -29.54 27.31
CA VAL A 132 -16.70 -29.65 27.43
C VAL A 132 -17.33 -28.40 26.83
N ILE A 133 -18.15 -28.60 25.80
CA ILE A 133 -18.90 -27.55 25.11
C ILE A 133 -20.37 -27.70 25.54
N ASN A 134 -20.85 -26.79 26.37
CA ASN A 134 -22.22 -26.84 26.88
C ASN A 134 -23.23 -26.38 25.84
N GLU A 135 -24.47 -26.77 25.97
CA GLU A 135 -25.59 -26.32 25.14
C GLU A 135 -25.70 -24.80 25.14
N ALA A 136 -25.77 -24.21 23.96
CA ALA A 136 -25.97 -22.78 23.78
C ALA A 136 -26.92 -22.52 22.60
N PRO A 137 -27.82 -21.55 22.66
CA PRO A 137 -28.68 -21.19 21.53
C PRO A 137 -27.86 -20.53 20.43
N ARG A 138 -28.28 -20.64 19.18
CA ARG A 138 -27.85 -19.76 18.12
C ARG A 138 -28.26 -18.34 18.44
N VAL A 139 -27.33 -17.39 18.22
CA VAL A 139 -27.51 -16.00 18.56
C VAL A 139 -27.64 -15.17 17.30
N TYR A 140 -28.56 -14.23 17.31
CA TYR A 140 -28.79 -13.27 16.24
C TYR A 140 -28.52 -11.85 16.72
N VAL A 141 -28.03 -11.00 15.83
CA VAL A 141 -27.81 -9.59 16.12
C VAL A 141 -29.15 -8.88 16.29
N GLU A 142 -29.47 -8.44 17.49
CA GLU A 142 -30.68 -7.68 17.77
C GLU A 142 -30.55 -6.22 17.37
N GLU A 143 -29.45 -5.59 17.76
CA GLU A 143 -29.17 -4.17 17.53
C GLU A 143 -27.67 -3.95 17.40
N ILE A 144 -27.28 -2.97 16.58
CA ILE A 144 -25.93 -2.44 16.52
C ILE A 144 -25.95 -1.03 17.10
N LYS A 145 -25.41 -0.86 18.30
CA LYS A 145 -25.26 0.44 18.96
C LYS A 145 -23.90 1.03 18.67
N ILE A 146 -23.88 2.33 18.36
CA ILE A 146 -22.66 3.08 18.12
C ILE A 146 -22.57 4.18 19.18
N LEU A 147 -21.45 4.23 19.89
CA LEU A 147 -21.20 5.15 21.00
C LEU A 147 -19.96 6.00 20.71
N ASP A 148 -19.97 7.20 21.27
CA ASP A 148 -18.84 8.17 21.29
C ASP A 148 -18.42 8.70 19.90
N ASN A 149 -19.21 8.48 18.87
CA ASN A 149 -19.02 9.05 17.53
C ASN A 149 -19.58 10.49 17.45
N VAL A 150 -18.95 11.44 18.14
CA VAL A 150 -19.43 12.82 18.28
C VAL A 150 -19.43 13.60 16.95
N ARG A 151 -18.45 13.34 16.08
CA ARG A 151 -18.26 14.00 14.78
C ARG A 151 -18.70 13.14 13.61
N THR A 152 -18.37 11.86 13.66
CA THR A 152 -18.62 10.92 12.56
C THR A 152 -20.07 10.46 12.58
N HIS A 153 -20.75 10.54 11.46
CA HIS A 153 -22.12 10.07 11.34
C HIS A 153 -22.20 8.54 11.48
N ASP A 154 -23.21 8.00 12.17
CA ASP A 154 -23.45 6.56 12.36
C ASP A 154 -23.36 5.76 11.06
N ARG A 155 -23.94 6.29 9.97
CA ARG A 155 -23.94 5.63 8.67
C ARG A 155 -22.53 5.31 8.16
N VAL A 156 -21.51 6.06 8.61
CA VAL A 156 -20.10 5.85 8.21
C VAL A 156 -19.53 4.61 8.87
N LEU A 157 -19.89 4.38 10.15
CA LEU A 157 -19.51 3.18 10.87
C LEU A 157 -20.33 1.97 10.40
N ARG A 158 -21.67 2.12 10.32
CA ARG A 158 -22.57 1.04 9.91
C ARG A 158 -22.24 0.44 8.54
N ARG A 159 -21.83 1.25 7.57
CA ARG A 159 -21.44 0.75 6.23
C ARG A 159 -20.17 -0.10 6.20
N GLU A 160 -19.34 -0.01 7.24
CA GLU A 160 -18.14 -0.83 7.39
C GLU A 160 -18.42 -2.16 8.10
N MET A 161 -19.57 -2.26 8.77
CA MET A 161 -20.00 -3.51 9.37
C MET A 161 -20.31 -4.56 8.31
N LEU A 162 -19.88 -5.79 8.58
CA LEU A 162 -20.17 -6.96 7.72
C LEU A 162 -21.41 -7.73 8.19
N MET A 163 -22.05 -7.24 9.24
CA MET A 163 -23.29 -7.76 9.80
C MET A 163 -24.31 -6.64 9.94
N VAL A 164 -25.56 -7.00 9.87
CA VAL A 164 -26.70 -6.10 10.09
C VAL A 164 -27.63 -6.72 11.13
N GLU A 165 -28.54 -5.92 11.67
CA GLU A 165 -29.56 -6.39 12.61
C GLU A 165 -30.37 -7.52 11.95
N GLY A 166 -30.57 -8.63 12.69
CA GLY A 166 -31.22 -9.85 12.22
C GLY A 166 -30.29 -10.92 11.64
N ASP A 167 -29.04 -10.62 11.37
CA ASP A 167 -28.05 -11.61 10.94
C ASP A 167 -27.72 -12.60 12.06
N ALA A 168 -27.42 -13.85 11.71
CA ALA A 168 -26.80 -14.78 12.63
C ALA A 168 -25.40 -14.27 13.02
N PHE A 169 -25.12 -14.29 14.31
CA PHE A 169 -23.84 -13.81 14.87
C PHE A 169 -22.66 -14.55 14.22
N ASN A 170 -21.57 -13.84 13.98
CA ASN A 170 -20.35 -14.41 13.41
C ASN A 170 -19.10 -13.63 13.86
N THR A 171 -18.27 -14.24 14.70
CA THR A 171 -17.07 -13.64 15.29
C THR A 171 -16.08 -13.11 14.25
N LEU A 172 -15.85 -13.85 13.15
CA LEU A 172 -14.94 -13.38 12.09
C LEU A 172 -15.49 -12.13 11.37
N LYS A 173 -16.81 -12.05 11.16
CA LYS A 173 -17.40 -10.84 10.57
C LYS A 173 -17.24 -9.65 11.53
N VAL A 174 -17.41 -9.86 12.83
CA VAL A 174 -17.19 -8.81 13.85
C VAL A 174 -15.75 -8.34 13.81
N ARG A 175 -14.78 -9.25 13.95
CA ARG A 175 -13.34 -8.93 13.90
C ARG A 175 -12.92 -8.23 12.60
N ARG A 176 -13.44 -8.69 11.45
CA ARG A 176 -13.20 -8.02 10.17
C ARG A 176 -13.84 -6.64 10.10
N SER A 177 -14.99 -6.43 10.71
CA SER A 177 -15.63 -5.12 10.80
C SER A 177 -14.80 -4.16 11.64
N GLU A 178 -14.27 -4.60 12.77
CA GLU A 178 -13.36 -3.84 13.61
C GLU A 178 -12.10 -3.41 12.85
N ILE A 179 -11.45 -4.35 12.15
CA ILE A 179 -10.29 -4.04 11.29
C ILE A 179 -10.66 -3.00 10.20
N ARG A 180 -11.84 -3.11 9.59
CA ARG A 180 -12.30 -2.15 8.58
C ARG A 180 -12.56 -0.77 9.16
N LEU A 181 -13.15 -0.69 10.34
CA LEU A 181 -13.37 0.57 11.06
C LEU A 181 -12.02 1.22 11.44
N GLY A 182 -11.07 0.46 11.97
CA GLY A 182 -9.72 0.92 12.26
C GLY A 182 -8.97 1.39 11.00
N ALA A 183 -9.17 0.73 9.86
CA ALA A 183 -8.56 1.11 8.59
C ALA A 183 -9.05 2.46 8.02
N LEU A 184 -10.18 2.99 8.49
CA LEU A 184 -10.64 4.34 8.13
C LEU A 184 -9.68 5.43 8.64
N GLN A 185 -8.95 5.17 9.71
CA GLN A 185 -8.07 6.15 10.38
C GLN A 185 -8.83 7.39 10.92
N PHE A 186 -10.12 7.24 11.23
CA PHE A 186 -10.94 8.27 11.87
C PHE A 186 -10.92 8.14 13.38
N PHE A 187 -10.52 6.96 13.86
CA PHE A 187 -10.56 6.57 15.25
C PHE A 187 -9.15 6.16 15.72
N LYS A 188 -8.82 6.52 16.94
CA LYS A 188 -7.61 6.08 17.64
C LYS A 188 -7.79 4.66 18.14
N GLU A 189 -8.99 4.36 18.63
CA GLU A 189 -9.39 3.06 19.15
C GLU A 189 -10.80 2.73 18.67
N VAL A 190 -11.05 1.48 18.38
CA VAL A 190 -12.35 0.91 18.02
C VAL A 190 -12.50 -0.38 18.79
N GLU A 191 -13.55 -0.49 19.56
CA GLU A 191 -13.88 -1.68 20.32
C GLU A 191 -15.29 -2.13 19.98
N ILE A 192 -15.47 -3.43 19.75
CA ILE A 192 -16.79 -4.02 19.47
C ILE A 192 -17.06 -5.07 20.52
N GLU A 193 -17.92 -4.72 21.48
CA GLU A 193 -18.36 -5.62 22.53
C GLU A 193 -19.66 -6.33 22.18
N GLN A 194 -19.79 -7.55 22.68
CA GLN A 194 -20.99 -8.35 22.58
C GLN A 194 -21.72 -8.29 23.91
N ILE A 195 -22.94 -7.77 23.89
CA ILE A 195 -23.79 -7.67 25.08
C ILE A 195 -24.99 -8.59 24.89
N GLU A 196 -25.44 -9.25 25.97
CA GLU A 196 -26.65 -10.05 25.95
C GLU A 196 -27.85 -9.20 25.51
N GLY A 197 -28.64 -9.73 24.60
CA GLY A 197 -29.85 -9.08 24.10
C GLY A 197 -31.06 -9.29 25.04
N THR A 198 -32.24 -8.96 24.54
CA THR A 198 -33.50 -9.10 25.29
C THR A 198 -33.88 -10.56 25.56
N THR A 199 -33.35 -11.50 24.79
CA THR A 199 -33.55 -12.95 24.95
C THR A 199 -32.22 -13.68 24.74
N ALA A 200 -32.08 -14.91 25.25
CA ALA A 200 -30.86 -15.69 25.20
C ALA A 200 -30.34 -16.02 23.79
N ASP A 201 -31.22 -15.91 22.77
CA ASP A 201 -30.89 -16.11 21.36
C ASP A 201 -30.54 -14.80 20.62
N LYS A 202 -30.34 -13.70 21.35
CA LYS A 202 -30.06 -12.39 20.80
C LYS A 202 -28.84 -11.75 21.42
N THR A 203 -28.11 -10.97 20.64
CA THR A 203 -26.97 -10.16 21.08
C THR A 203 -27.04 -8.75 20.53
N ILE A 204 -26.58 -7.81 21.32
CA ILE A 204 -26.35 -6.43 20.91
C ILE A 204 -24.86 -6.27 20.62
N LEU A 205 -24.51 -5.72 19.47
CA LEU A 205 -23.14 -5.32 19.16
C LEU A 205 -22.97 -3.84 19.52
N GLU A 206 -22.21 -3.58 20.57
CA GLU A 206 -21.90 -2.22 21.01
C GLU A 206 -20.54 -1.82 20.47
N ILE A 207 -20.51 -0.77 19.64
CA ILE A 207 -19.32 -0.25 18.97
C ILE A 207 -18.95 1.05 19.68
N THR A 208 -17.87 1.02 20.44
CA THR A 208 -17.33 2.21 21.11
C THR A 208 -16.12 2.71 20.35
N VAL A 209 -16.04 4.00 20.05
CA VAL A 209 -14.97 4.59 19.26
C VAL A 209 -14.35 5.79 19.98
N GLU A 210 -13.02 5.89 19.94
CA GLU A 210 -12.29 7.12 20.33
C GLU A 210 -11.91 7.87 19.05
N GLU A 211 -12.58 9.00 18.76
CA GLU A 211 -12.32 9.79 17.57
C GLU A 211 -10.97 10.51 17.62
N GLN A 212 -10.28 10.57 16.47
CA GLN A 212 -9.05 11.35 16.33
C GLN A 212 -9.20 12.44 15.25
N PRO A 213 -8.31 13.46 15.23
CA PRO A 213 -8.28 14.43 14.13
C PRO A 213 -8.04 13.75 12.79
N THR A 214 -8.88 14.03 11.79
CA THR A 214 -8.84 13.45 10.44
C THR A 214 -8.26 14.40 9.40
N GLY A 215 -8.02 15.65 9.80
CA GLY A 215 -7.35 16.68 9.00
C GLY A 215 -5.84 16.49 9.01
N GLU A 216 -5.23 16.57 7.83
CA GLU A 216 -3.80 16.42 7.60
C GLU A 216 -3.25 17.66 6.90
N LEU A 217 -2.21 18.26 7.50
CA LEU A 217 -1.43 19.33 6.90
C LEU A 217 -0.03 18.79 6.60
N SER A 218 0.35 18.80 5.34
CA SER A 218 1.67 18.33 4.91
C SER A 218 2.43 19.45 4.21
N ALA A 219 3.68 19.66 4.59
CA ALA A 219 4.63 20.49 3.90
C ALA A 219 5.92 19.70 3.70
N GLY A 220 6.43 19.68 2.48
CA GLY A 220 7.60 18.90 2.11
C GLY A 220 8.55 19.67 1.21
N LEU A 221 9.84 19.46 1.42
CA LEU A 221 10.91 19.90 0.55
C LEU A 221 11.54 18.67 -0.11
N GLY A 222 11.78 18.75 -1.39
CA GLY A 222 12.43 17.69 -2.14
C GLY A 222 13.43 18.28 -3.15
N TYR A 223 14.29 17.42 -3.62
CA TYR A 223 15.22 17.74 -4.71
C TYR A 223 15.36 16.54 -5.63
N SER A 224 15.32 16.77 -6.93
CA SER A 224 15.70 15.77 -7.91
C SER A 224 16.61 16.38 -8.97
N SER A 225 17.46 15.54 -9.59
CA SER A 225 18.33 15.98 -10.68
C SER A 225 17.54 16.60 -11.84
N TYR A 226 16.28 16.19 -12.03
CA TYR A 226 15.40 16.69 -13.09
C TYR A 226 14.59 17.94 -12.71
N GLU A 227 13.81 17.88 -11.62
CA GLU A 227 12.91 18.96 -11.22
C GLU A 227 13.63 20.12 -10.51
N GLY A 228 14.83 19.86 -9.99
CA GLY A 228 15.52 20.75 -9.07
C GLY A 228 14.88 20.74 -7.68
N LEU A 229 14.93 21.88 -6.99
CA LEU A 229 14.25 22.05 -5.71
C LEU A 229 12.74 22.03 -5.90
N MET A 230 12.04 21.22 -5.07
CA MET A 230 10.58 21.09 -5.05
C MET A 230 10.04 21.46 -3.69
N ILE A 231 8.94 22.19 -3.68
CA ILE A 231 8.16 22.51 -2.49
C ILE A 231 6.76 21.94 -2.72
N ASN A 232 6.33 21.09 -1.80
CA ASN A 232 5.00 20.49 -1.80
C ASN A 232 4.24 20.98 -0.57
N PHE A 233 3.01 21.35 -0.74
CA PHE A 233 2.10 21.72 0.34
C PHE A 233 0.76 21.04 0.09
N SER A 234 0.16 20.43 1.11
CA SER A 234 -1.19 19.91 0.99
C SER A 234 -1.96 19.99 2.30
N ILE A 235 -3.25 20.26 2.16
CA ILE A 235 -4.25 20.12 3.23
C ILE A 235 -5.22 19.05 2.76
N ALA A 236 -5.48 18.07 3.61
CA ALA A 236 -6.45 17.03 3.34
C ALA A 236 -7.35 16.82 4.55
N GLU A 237 -8.61 16.51 4.30
CA GLU A 237 -9.59 16.10 5.30
C GLU A 237 -10.18 14.76 4.87
N ARG A 238 -10.02 13.73 5.72
CA ARG A 238 -10.47 12.37 5.39
C ARG A 238 -11.90 12.08 5.79
N ASN A 239 -12.43 12.88 6.71
CA ASN A 239 -13.80 12.75 7.21
C ASN A 239 -14.54 14.08 7.16
N LEU A 240 -14.64 14.68 5.97
CA LEU A 240 -15.25 15.99 5.77
C LEU A 240 -16.68 16.02 6.31
N LEU A 241 -16.94 16.94 7.23
CA LEU A 241 -18.22 17.10 7.92
C LEU A 241 -18.75 15.81 8.58
N GLY A 242 -17.87 14.90 8.99
CA GLY A 242 -18.25 13.63 9.61
C GLY A 242 -18.89 12.60 8.67
N LYS A 243 -18.88 12.85 7.36
CA LYS A 243 -19.54 12.01 6.35
C LYS A 243 -18.65 10.92 5.75
N GLY A 244 -17.38 10.84 6.19
CA GLY A 244 -16.39 9.95 5.61
C GLY A 244 -16.02 10.32 4.16
N GLN A 245 -16.22 11.57 3.78
CA GLN A 245 -15.84 12.13 2.49
C GLN A 245 -14.40 12.65 2.55
N TYR A 246 -13.65 12.50 1.47
CA TYR A 246 -12.27 12.97 1.38
C TYR A 246 -12.20 14.25 0.53
N ALA A 247 -11.58 15.28 1.08
CA ALA A 247 -11.26 16.50 0.34
C ALA A 247 -9.77 16.82 0.47
N ARG A 248 -9.17 17.33 -0.60
CA ARG A 248 -7.75 17.70 -0.63
C ARG A 248 -7.54 18.97 -1.43
N ILE A 249 -6.63 19.80 -0.92
CA ILE A 249 -6.02 20.91 -1.65
C ILE A 249 -4.52 20.64 -1.67
N GLY A 250 -3.92 20.60 -2.86
CA GLY A 250 -2.49 20.41 -3.03
C GLY A 250 -1.87 21.52 -3.87
N ALA A 251 -0.63 21.88 -3.55
CA ALA A 251 0.20 22.76 -4.36
C ALA A 251 1.61 22.19 -4.46
N GLN A 252 2.17 22.20 -5.67
CA GLN A 252 3.55 21.82 -5.93
C GLN A 252 4.24 22.93 -6.72
N ILE A 253 5.43 23.30 -6.31
CA ILE A 253 6.26 24.30 -6.99
C ILE A 253 7.67 23.74 -7.16
N SER A 254 8.15 23.70 -8.40
CA SER A 254 9.53 23.43 -8.76
C SER A 254 10.02 24.41 -9.83
N LYS A 255 11.28 24.27 -10.23
CA LYS A 255 11.81 25.05 -11.38
C LYS A 255 11.06 24.75 -12.68
N ARG A 256 10.56 23.53 -12.84
CA ARG A 256 9.93 23.04 -14.09
C ARG A 256 8.41 22.95 -14.01
N ARG A 257 7.85 22.84 -12.80
CA ARG A 257 6.41 22.59 -12.61
C ARG A 257 5.82 23.46 -11.52
N LYS A 258 4.65 24.02 -11.81
CA LYS A 258 3.78 24.64 -10.83
C LYS A 258 2.41 24.01 -10.98
N GLU A 259 1.86 23.50 -9.90
CA GLU A 259 0.57 22.82 -9.92
C GLU A 259 -0.23 23.17 -8.67
N ILE A 260 -1.52 23.37 -8.85
CA ILE A 260 -2.53 23.46 -7.80
C ILE A 260 -3.62 22.49 -8.15
N GLU A 261 -4.02 21.68 -7.19
CA GLU A 261 -5.04 20.65 -7.34
C GLU A 261 -6.07 20.74 -6.21
N LEU A 262 -7.35 20.62 -6.54
CA LEU A 262 -8.47 20.47 -5.63
C LEU A 262 -9.12 19.12 -5.93
N GLY A 263 -9.22 18.26 -4.93
CA GLY A 263 -9.82 16.93 -5.09
C GLY A 263 -10.93 16.71 -4.07
N PHE A 264 -12.01 16.10 -4.49
CA PHE A 264 -13.10 15.61 -3.63
C PHE A 264 -13.44 14.17 -3.98
N THR A 265 -13.73 13.34 -2.97
CA THR A 265 -14.15 11.95 -3.17
C THR A 265 -15.22 11.57 -2.15
N GLU A 266 -16.34 11.05 -2.65
CA GLU A 266 -17.32 10.28 -1.88
C GLU A 266 -17.01 8.79 -2.03
N PRO A 267 -16.51 8.09 -1.00
CA PRO A 267 -16.09 6.70 -1.12
C PRO A 267 -17.26 5.70 -1.20
N TYR A 268 -18.45 6.10 -0.79
CA TYR A 268 -19.66 5.27 -0.79
C TYR A 268 -20.83 5.96 -1.49
N PHE A 269 -20.67 6.20 -2.78
CA PHE A 269 -21.72 6.85 -3.56
C PHE A 269 -23.00 6.00 -3.59
N LEU A 270 -24.13 6.65 -3.25
CA LEU A 270 -25.43 6.00 -3.11
C LEU A 270 -25.44 4.78 -2.14
N ASN A 271 -24.65 4.85 -1.07
CA ASN A 271 -24.46 3.79 -0.09
C ASN A 271 -23.92 2.46 -0.68
N ARG A 272 -23.23 2.52 -1.82
CA ARG A 272 -22.56 1.37 -2.45
C ARG A 272 -21.06 1.54 -2.33
N ARG A 273 -20.34 0.44 -2.32
CA ARG A 273 -18.85 0.43 -2.37
C ARG A 273 -18.35 0.91 -3.74
N MET A 274 -18.66 2.15 -4.05
CA MET A 274 -18.27 2.82 -5.29
C MET A 274 -17.82 4.24 -4.93
N ALA A 275 -16.53 4.50 -5.10
CA ALA A 275 -15.99 5.83 -4.91
C ALA A 275 -16.31 6.69 -6.15
N VAL A 276 -16.82 7.89 -5.92
CA VAL A 276 -17.01 8.91 -6.97
C VAL A 276 -16.28 10.17 -6.54
N GLY A 277 -15.52 10.76 -7.45
CA GLY A 277 -14.72 11.94 -7.16
C GLY A 277 -14.68 12.93 -8.31
N ALA A 278 -14.31 14.14 -7.97
CA ALA A 278 -14.03 15.22 -8.92
C ALA A 278 -12.73 15.91 -8.53
N ASP A 279 -11.89 16.16 -9.53
CA ASP A 279 -10.63 16.86 -9.36
C ASP A 279 -10.62 18.08 -10.29
N LEU A 280 -10.13 19.22 -9.79
CA LEU A 280 -9.86 20.45 -10.54
C LEU A 280 -8.37 20.73 -10.41
N PHE A 281 -7.71 21.06 -11.51
CA PHE A 281 -6.29 21.37 -11.47
C PHE A 281 -5.88 22.50 -12.41
N LEU A 282 -4.85 23.20 -11.96
CA LEU A 282 -4.09 24.18 -12.74
C LEU A 282 -2.65 23.71 -12.75
N ARG A 283 -2.08 23.50 -13.93
CA ARG A 283 -0.72 23.01 -14.11
C ARG A 283 0.03 23.83 -15.13
N ASP A 284 1.26 24.20 -14.81
CA ASP A 284 2.19 24.87 -15.70
C ASP A 284 3.50 24.10 -15.69
N THR A 285 3.84 23.44 -16.80
CA THR A 285 5.03 22.58 -16.91
C THR A 285 5.90 23.05 -18.04
N ASN A 286 7.21 23.17 -17.77
CA ASN A 286 8.22 23.53 -18.75
C ASN A 286 9.02 22.29 -19.14
N PHE A 287 8.81 21.79 -20.34
CA PHE A 287 9.52 20.66 -20.95
C PHE A 287 10.77 21.15 -21.67
N VAL A 288 11.79 21.50 -20.92
CA VAL A 288 13.03 22.14 -21.42
C VAL A 288 13.71 21.27 -22.47
N GLU A 289 13.77 19.94 -22.25
CA GLU A 289 14.40 18.97 -23.17
C GLU A 289 13.63 18.81 -24.48
N SER A 290 12.37 19.22 -24.52
CA SER A 290 11.49 19.09 -25.69
C SER A 290 11.11 20.46 -26.26
N GLY A 291 11.64 21.55 -25.71
CA GLY A 291 11.50 22.89 -26.24
C GLY A 291 10.09 23.50 -26.19
N PHE A 292 9.23 23.06 -25.24
CA PHE A 292 7.91 23.64 -25.07
C PHE A 292 7.50 23.82 -23.61
N ARG A 293 6.54 24.67 -23.38
CA ARG A 293 5.87 24.90 -22.09
C ARG A 293 4.38 24.67 -22.27
N GLN A 294 3.79 23.95 -21.35
CA GLN A 294 2.36 23.64 -21.36
C GLN A 294 1.69 24.18 -20.10
N LYS A 295 0.64 24.97 -20.29
CA LYS A 295 -0.28 25.38 -19.24
C LYS A 295 -1.58 24.63 -19.42
N SER A 296 -2.04 23.94 -18.39
CA SER A 296 -3.26 23.13 -18.41
C SER A 296 -4.21 23.60 -17.30
N ILE A 297 -5.47 23.77 -17.65
CA ILE A 297 -6.58 23.85 -16.71
C ILE A 297 -7.53 22.71 -17.01
N GLY A 298 -7.97 21.97 -16.01
CA GLY A 298 -8.81 20.81 -16.28
C GLY A 298 -9.64 20.38 -15.10
N THR A 299 -10.64 19.58 -15.43
CA THR A 299 -11.47 18.84 -14.48
C THR A 299 -11.48 17.37 -14.86
N THR A 300 -11.49 16.52 -13.85
CA THR A 300 -11.64 15.07 -14.01
C THR A 300 -12.74 14.58 -13.09
N LEU A 301 -13.74 13.92 -13.64
CA LEU A 301 -14.71 13.13 -12.89
C LEU A 301 -14.25 11.69 -12.90
N ARG A 302 -14.22 11.05 -11.76
CA ARG A 302 -13.74 9.67 -11.63
C ARG A 302 -14.67 8.84 -10.76
N THR A 303 -14.73 7.56 -11.09
CA THR A 303 -15.36 6.55 -10.25
C THR A 303 -14.48 5.32 -10.17
N ALA A 304 -14.48 4.67 -9.01
CA ALA A 304 -13.75 3.44 -8.78
C ALA A 304 -14.60 2.47 -7.95
N PHE A 305 -14.62 1.21 -8.33
CA PHE A 305 -15.34 0.16 -7.62
C PHE A 305 -14.61 -1.17 -7.72
N PRO A 306 -14.61 -1.97 -6.64
CA PRO A 306 -14.02 -3.30 -6.65
C PRO A 306 -14.91 -4.26 -7.44
N LEU A 307 -14.30 -4.99 -8.39
CA LEU A 307 -14.95 -6.13 -9.07
C LEU A 307 -14.77 -7.42 -8.27
N THR A 308 -13.60 -7.56 -7.65
CA THR A 308 -13.25 -8.65 -6.73
C THR A 308 -12.41 -8.08 -5.59
N GLU A 309 -11.95 -8.91 -4.66
CA GLU A 309 -11.03 -8.53 -3.60
C GLU A 309 -9.70 -7.93 -4.13
N TYR A 310 -9.23 -8.43 -5.30
CA TYR A 310 -7.96 -8.03 -5.90
C TYR A 310 -8.10 -7.10 -7.10
N ILE A 311 -9.31 -6.99 -7.69
CA ILE A 311 -9.51 -6.26 -8.94
C ILE A 311 -10.38 -5.03 -8.70
N VAL A 312 -9.84 -3.86 -9.07
CA VAL A 312 -10.56 -2.59 -9.03
C VAL A 312 -10.70 -2.05 -10.46
N MET A 313 -11.90 -1.66 -10.84
CA MET A 313 -12.19 -0.94 -12.07
C MET A 313 -12.35 0.55 -11.79
N GLN A 314 -11.78 1.37 -12.67
CA GLN A 314 -11.88 2.82 -12.63
C GLN A 314 -12.44 3.34 -13.96
N LEU A 315 -13.34 4.31 -13.88
CA LEU A 315 -13.80 5.06 -15.04
C LEU A 315 -13.52 6.53 -14.78
N LYS A 316 -13.10 7.25 -15.80
CA LYS A 316 -12.84 8.69 -15.72
C LYS A 316 -13.38 9.42 -16.95
N TYR A 317 -13.83 10.64 -16.74
CA TYR A 317 -14.04 11.62 -17.78
C TYR A 317 -13.17 12.84 -17.49
N SER A 318 -12.42 13.30 -18.46
CA SER A 318 -11.53 14.45 -18.31
C SER A 318 -11.82 15.50 -19.37
N LEU A 319 -11.91 16.75 -18.93
CA LEU A 319 -12.00 17.91 -19.80
C LEU A 319 -10.83 18.84 -19.47
N ILE A 320 -9.90 19.00 -20.41
CA ILE A 320 -8.63 19.69 -20.22
C ILE A 320 -8.41 20.69 -21.34
N GLN A 321 -8.21 21.95 -20.97
CA GLN A 321 -7.73 22.99 -21.87
C GLN A 321 -6.22 23.14 -21.69
N ASP A 322 -5.47 22.91 -22.77
CA ASP A 322 -4.03 23.07 -22.83
C ASP A 322 -3.66 24.29 -23.67
N ASN A 323 -2.76 25.11 -23.17
CA ASN A 323 -2.06 26.14 -23.92
C ASN A 323 -0.59 25.71 -24.04
N VAL A 324 -0.14 25.42 -25.26
CA VAL A 324 1.22 24.97 -25.56
C VAL A 324 1.97 26.09 -26.24
N VAL A 325 3.09 26.50 -25.63
CA VAL A 325 3.99 27.53 -26.18
C VAL A 325 5.34 26.90 -26.45
N THR A 326 5.80 26.98 -27.67
CA THR A 326 7.11 26.47 -28.07
C THR A 326 8.22 27.48 -27.78
N SER A 327 9.46 27.01 -27.63
CA SER A 327 10.62 27.86 -27.39
C SER A 327 10.81 28.85 -28.54
N PHE A 328 11.02 30.12 -28.22
CA PHE A 328 11.35 31.15 -29.21
C PHE A 328 12.65 30.86 -30.00
N PHE A 329 13.54 30.06 -29.42
CA PHE A 329 14.86 29.73 -30.00
C PHE A 329 14.82 28.58 -31.02
N THR A 330 13.66 27.96 -31.25
CA THR A 330 13.52 26.93 -32.28
C THR A 330 12.63 27.39 -33.42
N ASP A 331 13.05 27.13 -34.65
CA ASP A 331 12.27 27.23 -35.90
C ASP A 331 11.93 25.85 -36.47
N SER A 332 12.19 24.79 -35.72
CA SER A 332 11.92 23.41 -36.14
C SER A 332 10.42 23.15 -36.37
N PRO A 333 10.04 22.64 -37.52
CA PRO A 333 8.65 22.29 -37.81
C PRO A 333 8.12 21.20 -36.86
N TYR A 334 8.96 20.26 -36.44
CA TYR A 334 8.56 19.19 -35.49
C TYR A 334 7.98 19.71 -34.18
N ILE A 335 8.38 20.91 -33.76
CA ILE A 335 8.00 21.52 -32.48
C ILE A 335 6.97 22.61 -32.69
N LYS A 336 7.17 23.50 -33.65
CA LYS A 336 6.27 24.65 -33.91
C LYS A 336 4.82 24.25 -34.17
N ASP A 337 4.60 23.18 -34.90
CA ASP A 337 3.27 22.66 -35.21
C ASP A 337 2.47 22.19 -33.98
N SER A 338 3.15 22.05 -32.84
CA SER A 338 2.52 21.66 -31.57
C SER A 338 2.11 22.85 -30.70
N SER A 339 2.36 24.10 -31.13
CA SER A 339 1.93 25.28 -30.39
C SER A 339 0.46 25.61 -30.61
N GLY A 340 -0.18 26.17 -29.59
CA GLY A 340 -1.59 26.60 -29.65
C GLY A 340 -2.41 26.21 -28.46
N ASP A 341 -3.72 26.41 -28.60
CA ASP A 341 -4.73 26.11 -27.59
C ASP A 341 -5.51 24.85 -27.99
N PHE A 342 -5.57 23.87 -27.10
CA PHE A 342 -6.17 22.58 -27.37
C PHE A 342 -7.13 22.16 -26.26
N LEU A 343 -8.36 21.86 -26.63
CA LEU A 343 -9.36 21.30 -25.75
C LEU A 343 -9.41 19.78 -25.94
N THR A 344 -9.17 19.05 -24.86
CA THR A 344 -9.27 17.59 -24.82
C THR A 344 -10.47 17.20 -23.98
N SER A 345 -11.40 16.46 -24.58
CA SER A 345 -12.49 15.78 -23.88
C SER A 345 -12.29 14.29 -24.05
N SER A 346 -12.03 13.59 -22.96
CA SER A 346 -11.67 12.17 -23.00
C SER A 346 -12.43 11.34 -21.97
N VAL A 347 -12.71 10.10 -22.35
CA VAL A 347 -13.21 9.03 -21.47
C VAL A 347 -12.10 8.02 -21.28
N GLY A 348 -11.88 7.61 -20.06
CA GLY A 348 -10.88 6.59 -19.76
C GLY A 348 -11.43 5.50 -18.87
N PHE A 349 -10.88 4.29 -19.04
CA PHE A 349 -11.08 3.20 -18.08
C PHE A 349 -9.73 2.65 -17.62
N GLY A 350 -9.69 2.18 -16.38
CA GLY A 350 -8.54 1.54 -15.78
C GLY A 350 -8.96 0.24 -15.11
N LEU A 351 -8.12 -0.76 -15.23
CA LEU A 351 -8.24 -2.04 -14.53
C LEU A 351 -6.96 -2.26 -13.73
N SER A 352 -7.10 -2.54 -12.44
CA SER A 352 -5.98 -2.82 -11.56
C SER A 352 -6.20 -4.13 -10.83
N TYR A 353 -5.25 -5.07 -10.99
CA TYR A 353 -5.15 -6.27 -10.16
C TYR A 353 -3.99 -6.08 -9.19
N ASN A 354 -4.25 -6.20 -7.89
CA ASN A 354 -3.26 -6.01 -6.84
C ASN A 354 -3.30 -7.16 -5.84
N SER A 355 -2.22 -7.94 -5.78
CA SER A 355 -2.00 -9.01 -4.80
C SER A 355 -0.72 -8.80 -3.97
N LEU A 356 -0.25 -7.55 -3.88
CA LEU A 356 0.92 -7.20 -3.08
C LEU A 356 0.64 -7.42 -1.58
N ASP A 357 1.61 -7.99 -0.88
CA ASP A 357 1.57 -8.19 0.58
C ASP A 357 1.59 -6.86 1.35
N ASN A 358 2.32 -5.87 0.85
CA ASN A 358 2.40 -4.54 1.43
C ASN A 358 2.42 -3.47 0.31
N PRO A 359 1.44 -2.54 0.28
CA PRO A 359 1.41 -1.49 -0.74
C PRO A 359 2.56 -0.49 -0.69
N GLN A 360 3.19 -0.28 0.48
CA GLN A 360 4.27 0.69 0.66
C GLN A 360 5.65 0.09 0.40
N LYS A 361 5.89 -1.15 0.86
CA LYS A 361 7.14 -1.88 0.71
C LYS A 361 6.84 -3.34 0.37
N PRO A 362 6.50 -3.63 -0.90
CA PRO A 362 6.14 -4.97 -1.30
C PRO A 362 7.34 -5.91 -1.24
N THR A 363 7.12 -7.10 -0.71
CA THR A 363 8.10 -8.18 -0.71
C THR A 363 7.67 -9.38 -1.55
N LYS A 364 6.35 -9.51 -1.76
CA LYS A 364 5.74 -10.60 -2.52
C LYS A 364 4.47 -10.13 -3.21
N GLY A 365 4.14 -10.76 -4.33
CA GLY A 365 2.89 -10.51 -5.05
C GLY A 365 3.10 -9.73 -6.33
N GLN A 366 2.01 -9.32 -6.95
CA GLN A 366 2.04 -8.64 -8.23
C GLN A 366 1.00 -7.53 -8.33
N LEU A 367 1.33 -6.52 -9.12
CA LEU A 367 0.46 -5.43 -9.50
C LEU A 367 0.39 -5.35 -11.02
N ILE A 368 -0.82 -5.47 -11.57
CA ILE A 368 -1.07 -5.30 -13.00
C ILE A 368 -2.01 -4.12 -13.16
N THR A 369 -1.66 -3.16 -13.98
CA THR A 369 -2.54 -2.03 -14.30
C THR A 369 -2.65 -1.87 -15.81
N MET A 370 -3.86 -1.63 -16.30
CA MET A 370 -4.14 -1.28 -17.67
C MET A 370 -5.03 -0.04 -17.68
N ASN A 371 -4.60 0.99 -18.38
CA ASN A 371 -5.34 2.23 -18.54
C ASN A 371 -5.51 2.51 -20.02
N GLN A 372 -6.73 2.80 -20.43
CA GLN A 372 -7.03 3.27 -21.78
C GLN A 372 -7.81 4.57 -21.70
N GLU A 373 -7.47 5.50 -22.56
CA GLU A 373 -8.09 6.81 -22.68
C GLU A 373 -8.43 7.07 -24.16
N ILE A 374 -9.67 7.46 -24.40
CA ILE A 374 -10.20 7.78 -25.72
C ILE A 374 -10.64 9.24 -25.70
N ALA A 375 -9.95 10.07 -26.47
CA ALA A 375 -10.29 11.47 -26.66
C ALA A 375 -11.05 11.65 -27.99
N GLY A 376 -12.01 12.59 -28.01
CA GLY A 376 -12.77 12.88 -29.21
C GLY A 376 -14.28 13.07 -29.00
N ALA A 377 -14.75 12.94 -27.76
CA ALA A 377 -16.16 13.22 -27.39
C ALA A 377 -16.41 14.74 -27.21
N GLY A 378 -15.88 15.56 -28.10
CA GLY A 378 -15.80 17.00 -28.02
C GLY A 378 -14.35 17.48 -27.97
N GLY A 379 -14.11 18.78 -28.16
CA GLY A 379 -12.75 19.32 -28.27
C GLY A 379 -12.07 19.04 -29.62
N ASN A 380 -10.81 19.45 -29.71
CA ASN A 380 -10.02 19.38 -30.97
C ASN A 380 -8.93 18.30 -30.94
N GLU A 381 -8.76 17.59 -29.82
CA GLU A 381 -7.84 16.47 -29.71
C GLU A 381 -8.60 15.14 -29.86
N LYS A 382 -8.11 14.24 -30.76
CA LYS A 382 -8.72 12.93 -31.02
C LYS A 382 -7.66 11.85 -31.05
N PHE A 383 -7.63 11.00 -30.03
CA PHE A 383 -6.66 9.91 -29.93
C PHE A 383 -7.17 8.76 -29.06
N ILE A 384 -6.50 7.61 -29.19
CA ILE A 384 -6.58 6.50 -28.26
C ILE A 384 -5.21 6.34 -27.60
N LYS A 385 -5.15 6.37 -26.29
CA LYS A 385 -3.94 6.17 -25.49
C LYS A 385 -4.10 4.96 -24.58
N THR A 386 -3.18 4.00 -24.68
CA THR A 386 -3.16 2.78 -23.87
C THR A 386 -1.85 2.72 -23.10
N LEU A 387 -1.93 2.40 -21.82
CA LEU A 387 -0.79 2.19 -20.94
C LEU A 387 -1.03 0.93 -20.12
N ALA A 388 -0.13 -0.04 -20.21
CA ALA A 388 -0.15 -1.25 -19.40
C ALA A 388 1.14 -1.36 -18.59
N LYS A 389 1.02 -1.75 -17.33
CA LYS A 389 2.13 -1.90 -16.40
C LYS A 389 1.98 -3.21 -15.63
N TYR A 390 3.09 -3.89 -15.42
CA TYR A 390 3.23 -5.10 -14.63
C TYR A 390 4.39 -4.94 -13.65
N ASP A 391 4.17 -5.22 -12.39
CA ASP A 391 5.18 -5.27 -11.34
C ASP A 391 5.04 -6.60 -10.60
N LEU A 392 6.13 -7.35 -10.47
CA LEU A 392 6.20 -8.62 -9.75
C LEU A 392 7.31 -8.56 -8.69
N TYR A 393 6.98 -8.94 -7.45
CA TYR A 393 7.92 -9.03 -6.34
C TYR A 393 8.04 -10.47 -5.87
N ILE A 394 9.28 -10.96 -5.78
CA ILE A 394 9.62 -12.34 -5.41
C ILE A 394 10.64 -12.30 -4.29
N PRO A 395 10.34 -12.86 -3.11
CA PRO A 395 11.35 -13.06 -2.07
C PRO A 395 12.29 -14.19 -2.52
N VAL A 396 13.60 -13.90 -2.68
CA VAL A 396 14.58 -14.88 -3.21
C VAL A 396 15.46 -15.48 -2.14
N TYR A 397 15.86 -14.71 -1.13
CA TYR A 397 16.69 -15.21 -0.04
C TYR A 397 16.49 -14.34 1.21
N LYS A 398 16.04 -14.95 2.34
CA LYS A 398 15.75 -14.21 3.59
C LYS A 398 14.94 -12.94 3.30
N THR A 399 15.58 -11.77 3.41
CA THR A 399 14.97 -10.45 3.21
C THR A 399 15.28 -9.83 1.85
N TRP A 400 15.93 -10.54 0.93
CA TRP A 400 16.22 -10.08 -0.42
C TRP A 400 14.98 -10.20 -1.30
N VAL A 401 14.67 -9.15 -2.02
CA VAL A 401 13.49 -9.10 -2.89
C VAL A 401 13.94 -8.85 -4.32
N PHE A 402 13.48 -9.68 -5.23
CA PHE A 402 13.66 -9.48 -6.67
C PHE A 402 12.40 -8.88 -7.27
N ASN A 403 12.54 -7.75 -7.94
CA ASN A 403 11.45 -7.09 -8.65
C ASN A 403 11.67 -7.20 -10.15
N VAL A 404 10.62 -7.60 -10.86
CA VAL A 404 10.54 -7.52 -12.32
C VAL A 404 9.38 -6.61 -12.65
N ALA A 405 9.65 -5.56 -13.42
CA ALA A 405 8.61 -4.65 -13.88
C ALA A 405 8.67 -4.48 -15.39
N ALA A 406 7.52 -4.31 -16.02
CA ALA A 406 7.39 -4.00 -17.43
C ALA A 406 6.30 -2.94 -17.62
N GLU A 407 6.54 -2.01 -18.53
CA GLU A 407 5.57 -0.96 -18.89
C GLU A 407 5.56 -0.81 -20.42
N VAL A 408 4.36 -0.71 -20.99
CA VAL A 408 4.15 -0.51 -22.42
C VAL A 408 3.15 0.61 -22.61
N GLY A 409 3.44 1.55 -23.48
CA GLY A 409 2.53 2.63 -23.82
C GLY A 409 2.42 2.82 -25.32
N HIS A 410 1.20 3.07 -25.79
CA HIS A 410 0.90 3.38 -27.17
C HIS A 410 -0.16 4.49 -27.23
N ILE A 411 0.05 5.44 -28.13
CA ILE A 411 -0.92 6.47 -28.46
C ILE A 411 -1.08 6.56 -29.97
N GLU A 412 -2.31 6.55 -30.43
CA GLU A 412 -2.66 6.64 -31.84
C GLU A 412 -3.63 7.79 -32.08
N GLY A 413 -3.36 8.59 -33.09
CA GLY A 413 -4.23 9.69 -33.52
C GLY A 413 -5.40 9.17 -34.36
N LEU A 414 -6.62 9.58 -34.00
CA LEU A 414 -7.83 9.24 -34.76
C LEU A 414 -8.11 10.22 -35.92
N SER A 415 -7.44 11.37 -35.95
CA SER A 415 -7.65 12.41 -36.98
C SER A 415 -6.38 13.20 -37.27
N GLY A 416 -5.24 12.51 -37.46
CA GLY A 416 -3.95 13.13 -37.78
C GLY A 416 -2.85 12.77 -36.80
N ASN A 417 -1.69 13.40 -36.93
CA ASN A 417 -0.50 13.11 -36.16
C ASN A 417 -0.67 13.50 -34.67
N ILE A 418 -0.07 12.71 -33.80
CA ILE A 418 -0.04 13.01 -32.38
C ILE A 418 0.87 14.21 -32.11
N ARG A 419 0.34 15.21 -31.41
CA ARG A 419 1.08 16.41 -31.01
C ARG A 419 2.16 16.09 -29.98
N LEU A 420 3.23 16.88 -29.99
CA LEU A 420 4.39 16.71 -29.12
C LEU A 420 4.00 16.58 -27.63
N ASN A 421 3.09 17.41 -27.15
CA ASN A 421 2.64 17.43 -25.75
C ASN A 421 1.80 16.20 -25.31
N ARG A 422 1.41 15.33 -26.25
CA ARG A 422 0.65 14.08 -25.99
C ARG A 422 1.53 12.84 -26.05
N ARG A 423 2.70 12.94 -26.70
CA ARG A 423 3.63 11.84 -26.87
C ARG A 423 4.23 11.39 -25.54
N PHE A 424 4.79 10.22 -25.53
CA PHE A 424 5.58 9.72 -24.40
C PHE A 424 7.00 10.26 -24.44
N PHE A 425 7.57 10.48 -23.25
CA PHE A 425 8.98 10.81 -23.06
C PHE A 425 9.57 9.82 -22.08
N ILE A 426 10.76 9.27 -22.39
CA ILE A 426 11.43 8.24 -21.59
C ILE A 426 12.84 8.69 -21.22
N GLY A 427 13.20 8.41 -20.01
CA GLY A 427 14.46 8.65 -19.36
C GLY A 427 14.31 8.40 -17.87
N ASN A 428 15.11 9.01 -17.03
CA ASN A 428 14.97 8.92 -15.58
C ASN A 428 13.56 9.40 -15.12
N PRO A 429 12.87 8.70 -14.20
CA PRO A 429 13.28 7.47 -13.49
C PRO A 429 12.88 6.15 -14.17
N ARG A 430 12.17 6.20 -15.31
CA ARG A 430 11.72 4.98 -16.02
C ARG A 430 12.87 4.19 -16.61
N MET A 431 13.90 4.87 -17.11
CA MET A 431 15.07 4.28 -17.74
C MET A 431 16.31 4.95 -17.14
N ARG A 432 16.85 4.36 -16.07
CA ARG A 432 18.04 4.90 -15.38
C ARG A 432 19.29 4.80 -16.27
N GLY A 433 20.22 5.70 -16.10
CA GLY A 433 21.40 5.82 -16.99
C GLY A 433 21.16 6.69 -18.24
N PHE A 434 19.94 7.20 -18.42
CA PHE A 434 19.58 8.20 -19.41
C PHE A 434 18.98 9.43 -18.71
N LYS A 435 19.23 10.61 -19.27
CA LYS A 435 18.58 11.84 -18.77
C LYS A 435 17.06 11.76 -18.98
N GLU A 436 16.33 12.64 -18.30
CA GLU A 436 14.90 12.83 -18.59
C GLU A 436 14.71 13.20 -20.06
N ALA A 437 13.74 12.54 -20.74
CA ALA A 437 13.54 12.64 -22.18
C ALA A 437 14.83 12.41 -23.02
N GLY A 438 15.82 11.75 -22.44
CA GLY A 438 17.13 11.52 -23.07
C GLY A 438 17.15 10.35 -24.04
N LEU A 439 16.08 9.60 -24.16
CA LEU A 439 15.97 8.41 -24.98
C LEU A 439 14.86 8.58 -26.02
N GLY A 440 15.13 8.17 -27.25
CA GLY A 440 14.12 8.14 -28.32
C GLY A 440 14.36 9.18 -29.43
N PRO A 441 13.28 9.47 -30.19
CA PRO A 441 13.35 10.41 -31.30
C PRO A 441 13.79 11.81 -30.87
N ARG A 442 14.72 12.37 -31.63
CA ARG A 442 15.29 13.71 -31.37
C ARG A 442 15.48 14.43 -32.69
N GLU A 443 15.22 15.72 -32.72
CA GLU A 443 15.55 16.56 -33.87
C GLU A 443 17.07 16.82 -33.94
N TRP A 444 17.55 16.99 -35.15
CA TRP A 444 18.92 17.40 -35.42
C TRP A 444 18.95 18.39 -36.58
N LYS A 445 19.50 19.57 -36.30
CA LYS A 445 19.68 20.59 -37.32
C LYS A 445 20.81 20.20 -38.28
N ALA A 446 20.53 20.12 -39.56
CA ALA A 446 21.51 19.75 -40.58
C ALA A 446 22.70 20.73 -40.57
N GLY A 447 23.92 20.17 -40.67
CA GLY A 447 25.17 20.95 -40.59
C GLY A 447 25.66 21.21 -39.14
N ASN A 448 24.92 20.83 -38.12
CA ASN A 448 25.39 20.90 -36.73
C ASN A 448 26.27 19.67 -36.39
N THR A 449 27.45 19.89 -35.86
CA THR A 449 28.38 18.81 -35.46
C THR A 449 27.99 18.15 -34.11
N ASN A 450 27.21 18.85 -33.31
CA ASN A 450 26.76 18.34 -32.00
C ASN A 450 25.33 17.78 -32.08
N LEU A 451 25.19 16.46 -31.97
CA LEU A 451 23.91 15.74 -32.01
C LEU A 451 23.00 16.04 -30.81
N PHE A 452 23.56 16.58 -29.71
CA PHE A 452 22.82 16.85 -28.47
C PHE A 452 22.24 18.27 -28.38
N THR A 453 22.30 19.06 -29.44
CA THR A 453 21.72 20.41 -29.46
C THR A 453 20.22 20.42 -29.84
N GLY A 454 19.70 19.30 -30.32
CA GLY A 454 18.31 19.17 -30.72
C GLY A 454 17.39 18.77 -29.57
N TYR A 455 16.13 19.15 -29.70
CA TYR A 455 15.09 18.81 -28.73
C TYR A 455 14.60 17.37 -28.86
N SER A 456 14.18 16.76 -27.72
CA SER A 456 13.51 15.47 -27.73
C SER A 456 12.10 15.60 -28.31
N LEU A 457 11.77 14.76 -29.28
CA LEU A 457 10.47 14.73 -29.96
C LEU A 457 9.47 13.76 -29.33
N GLY A 458 9.88 13.03 -28.27
CA GLY A 458 9.05 11.99 -27.68
C GLY A 458 8.82 10.82 -28.63
N GLY A 459 7.78 10.03 -28.40
CA GLY A 459 7.37 8.93 -29.28
C GLY A 459 5.94 8.50 -28.97
N ASN A 460 5.30 7.90 -29.96
CA ASN A 460 3.92 7.41 -29.83
C ASN A 460 3.86 6.03 -29.17
N THR A 461 4.97 5.29 -29.20
CA THR A 461 5.05 3.94 -28.63
C THR A 461 6.33 3.78 -27.83
N PHE A 462 6.19 3.18 -26.66
CA PHE A 462 7.35 2.77 -25.88
C PHE A 462 7.13 1.41 -25.23
N TYR A 463 8.21 0.76 -24.91
CA TYR A 463 8.28 -0.32 -23.93
C TYR A 463 9.47 -0.09 -23.01
N ASN A 464 9.29 -0.51 -21.77
CA ASN A 464 10.33 -0.49 -20.74
C ASN A 464 10.19 -1.74 -19.88
N ALA A 465 11.30 -2.38 -19.58
CA ALA A 465 11.37 -3.50 -18.65
C ALA A 465 12.55 -3.29 -17.72
N LYS A 466 12.40 -3.64 -16.47
CA LYS A 466 13.45 -3.59 -15.46
C LYS A 466 13.47 -4.85 -14.62
N ALA A 467 14.65 -5.25 -14.23
CA ALA A 467 14.91 -6.27 -13.23
C ALA A 467 15.79 -5.66 -12.15
N GLU A 468 15.35 -5.70 -10.89
CA GLU A 468 16.04 -5.08 -9.77
C GLU A 468 16.07 -6.04 -8.58
N LEU A 469 17.25 -6.24 -8.01
CA LEU A 469 17.46 -7.00 -6.80
C LEU A 469 17.69 -6.05 -5.63
N PHE A 470 16.77 -6.02 -4.67
CA PHE A 470 16.92 -5.27 -3.42
C PHE A 470 17.66 -6.10 -2.40
N ILE A 471 18.73 -5.52 -1.86
CA ILE A 471 19.66 -6.16 -0.93
C ILE A 471 19.67 -5.34 0.35
N PRO A 472 18.92 -5.75 1.40
CA PRO A 472 19.01 -5.07 2.69
C PRO A 472 20.41 -5.25 3.27
N LEU A 473 21.05 -4.15 3.61
CA LEU A 473 22.37 -4.15 4.20
C LEU A 473 22.31 -4.64 5.65
N GLY A 474 23.27 -5.45 6.07
CA GLY A 474 23.31 -6.04 7.42
C GLY A 474 23.70 -5.03 8.51
N GLY A 475 23.46 -5.42 9.78
CA GLY A 475 23.80 -4.62 10.95
C GLY A 475 23.03 -3.30 11.07
N GLY A 476 23.61 -2.27 11.65
CA GLY A 476 22.96 -0.97 11.90
C GLY A 476 22.44 -0.23 10.67
N ALA A 477 22.90 -0.57 9.45
CA ALA A 477 22.38 0.00 8.22
C ALA A 477 20.91 -0.38 7.98
N ARG A 478 20.52 -1.61 8.33
CA ARG A 478 19.13 -2.07 8.25
C ARG A 478 18.21 -1.32 9.20
N ASP A 479 18.70 -1.07 10.42
CA ASP A 479 17.93 -0.35 11.45
C ASP A 479 17.74 1.13 11.07
N LEU A 480 18.65 1.66 10.26
CA LEU A 480 18.55 2.99 9.67
C LEU A 480 17.70 3.03 8.39
N GLY A 481 17.17 1.89 7.92
CA GLY A 481 16.37 1.82 6.69
C GLY A 481 17.18 2.04 5.40
N ILE A 482 18.48 1.66 5.40
CA ILE A 482 19.35 1.76 4.22
C ILE A 482 19.31 0.45 3.45
N GLU A 483 19.07 0.53 2.15
CA GLU A 483 19.01 -0.59 1.21
C GLU A 483 19.89 -0.32 0.00
N ALA A 484 20.57 -1.35 -0.49
CA ALA A 484 21.24 -1.34 -1.78
C ALA A 484 20.40 -2.07 -2.82
N SER A 485 20.55 -1.72 -4.08
CA SER A 485 19.96 -2.49 -5.19
C SER A 485 20.93 -2.60 -6.35
N ALA A 486 20.76 -3.66 -7.15
CA ALA A 486 21.43 -3.81 -8.44
C ALA A 486 20.35 -4.03 -9.49
N TYR A 487 20.48 -3.39 -10.65
CA TYR A 487 19.42 -3.41 -11.64
C TYR A 487 19.88 -3.40 -13.07
N VAL A 488 18.99 -3.85 -13.94
CA VAL A 488 19.08 -3.74 -15.40
C VAL A 488 17.78 -3.14 -15.90
N ASP A 489 17.88 -2.09 -16.71
CA ASP A 489 16.75 -1.46 -17.39
C ASP A 489 16.92 -1.63 -18.91
N VAL A 490 15.82 -1.99 -19.58
CA VAL A 490 15.77 -2.18 -21.03
C VAL A 490 14.55 -1.46 -21.59
N GLY A 491 14.70 -0.69 -22.66
CA GLY A 491 13.55 -0.01 -23.25
C GLY A 491 13.82 0.65 -24.58
N ALA A 492 12.75 1.10 -25.23
CA ALA A 492 12.79 1.92 -26.41
C ALA A 492 11.59 2.87 -26.47
N LEU A 493 11.78 3.99 -27.16
CA LEU A 493 10.75 4.98 -27.47
C LEU A 493 10.85 5.29 -28.96
N PHE A 494 9.74 5.21 -29.68
CA PHE A 494 9.72 5.28 -31.14
C PHE A 494 8.32 5.57 -31.69
N ASN A 495 8.17 5.43 -33.01
CA ASN A 495 6.89 5.51 -33.72
C ASN A 495 6.32 6.93 -33.77
N ILE A 496 7.14 7.89 -34.23
CA ILE A 496 6.60 9.18 -34.65
C ILE A 496 6.19 9.06 -36.13
N ASP A 497 4.95 9.41 -36.40
CA ASP A 497 4.43 9.52 -37.77
C ASP A 497 4.71 10.94 -38.29
N ALA A 498 5.93 11.14 -38.76
CA ALA A 498 6.41 12.36 -39.42
C ALA A 498 7.56 12.00 -40.37
N GLU A 499 7.80 12.84 -41.36
CA GLU A 499 8.91 12.69 -42.29
C GLU A 499 10.25 12.77 -41.55
N ASP A 500 11.23 11.98 -41.97
CA ASP A 500 12.57 11.94 -41.37
C ASP A 500 13.35 13.27 -41.52
N SER A 501 12.93 14.12 -42.47
CA SER A 501 13.53 15.41 -42.75
C SER A 501 12.48 16.45 -43.09
N LEU A 502 12.50 17.57 -42.36
CA LEU A 502 11.61 18.71 -42.58
C LEU A 502 12.41 19.99 -42.77
N THR A 503 11.92 20.89 -43.62
CA THR A 503 12.54 22.21 -43.81
C THR A 503 11.70 23.28 -43.12
N SER A 504 12.36 24.13 -42.33
CA SER A 504 11.69 25.25 -41.66
C SER A 504 11.35 26.38 -42.63
N ASP A 505 10.51 27.32 -42.18
CA ASP A 505 10.18 28.55 -42.93
C ASP A 505 11.41 29.41 -43.26
N THR A 506 12.47 29.25 -42.50
CA THR A 506 13.76 29.94 -42.69
C THR A 506 14.71 29.21 -43.65
N GLY A 507 14.28 28.06 -44.22
CA GLY A 507 15.07 27.25 -45.12
C GLY A 507 16.07 26.30 -44.44
N VAL A 508 15.98 26.14 -43.13
CA VAL A 508 16.85 25.24 -42.36
C VAL A 508 16.26 23.83 -42.38
N VAL A 509 17.10 22.83 -42.68
CA VAL A 509 16.71 21.41 -42.69
C VAL A 509 16.90 20.83 -41.29
N TYR A 510 15.86 20.17 -40.78
CA TYR A 510 15.86 19.41 -39.54
C TYR A 510 15.61 17.93 -39.87
N ASN A 511 16.44 17.07 -39.32
CA ASN A 511 16.30 15.62 -39.44
C ASN A 511 15.84 15.01 -38.11
N MET A 512 15.09 13.95 -38.17
CA MET A 512 14.70 13.15 -37.01
C MET A 512 15.66 11.97 -36.82
N LEU A 513 16.30 11.86 -35.68
CA LEU A 513 17.21 10.77 -35.31
C LEU A 513 16.59 9.91 -34.19
N GLY A 514 16.93 8.64 -34.15
CA GLY A 514 16.58 7.77 -33.01
C GLY A 514 15.15 7.22 -33.02
N ASN A 515 14.33 7.47 -34.08
CA ASN A 515 12.99 6.88 -34.24
C ASN A 515 13.07 5.39 -34.55
N THR A 516 13.47 4.57 -33.58
CA THR A 516 13.73 3.15 -33.78
C THR A 516 13.35 2.31 -32.57
N MET A 517 12.78 1.13 -32.81
CA MET A 517 12.41 0.12 -31.81
C MET A 517 13.63 -0.59 -31.18
N LYS A 518 14.85 -0.31 -31.63
CA LYS A 518 16.05 -0.96 -31.09
C LYS A 518 16.17 -0.75 -29.59
N PRO A 519 16.34 -1.80 -28.77
CA PRO A 519 16.43 -1.67 -27.33
C PRO A 519 17.67 -0.90 -26.89
N ARG A 520 17.52 0.01 -25.95
CA ARG A 520 18.58 0.59 -25.13
C ARG A 520 18.68 -0.22 -23.86
N VAL A 521 19.87 -0.33 -23.30
CA VAL A 521 20.14 -1.13 -22.10
C VAL A 521 21.01 -0.33 -21.17
N SER A 522 20.63 -0.28 -19.90
CA SER A 522 21.48 0.25 -18.84
C SER A 522 21.57 -0.73 -17.67
N VAL A 523 22.67 -0.64 -16.94
CA VAL A 523 22.89 -1.38 -15.70
C VAL A 523 23.34 -0.40 -14.63
N GLY A 524 22.99 -0.69 -13.39
CA GLY A 524 23.38 0.20 -12.31
C GLY A 524 23.21 -0.41 -10.93
N ILE A 525 23.65 0.38 -9.96
CA ILE A 525 23.45 0.13 -8.54
C ILE A 525 22.71 1.31 -7.93
N GLY A 526 21.80 1.05 -7.02
CA GLY A 526 21.02 2.04 -6.30
C GLY A 526 21.26 1.94 -4.80
N PHE A 527 21.20 3.08 -4.12
CA PHE A 527 21.19 3.17 -2.68
C PHE A 527 19.98 3.99 -2.25
N SER A 528 19.12 3.41 -1.46
CA SER A 528 17.95 4.07 -0.89
C SER A 528 18.04 4.12 0.62
N TRP A 529 17.57 5.22 1.19
CA TRP A 529 17.52 5.45 2.62
C TRP A 529 16.19 6.09 3.00
N ALA A 530 15.42 5.40 3.84
CA ALA A 530 14.23 5.93 4.46
C ALA A 530 14.61 6.84 5.63
N SER A 531 15.00 8.08 5.34
CA SER A 531 15.46 9.02 6.37
C SER A 531 14.28 9.72 7.07
N PRO A 532 14.50 10.28 8.29
CA PRO A 532 13.50 11.11 8.97
C PRO A 532 13.08 12.35 8.17
N PHE A 533 13.93 12.79 7.21
CA PHE A 533 13.67 13.95 6.34
C PHE A 533 12.99 13.58 5.01
N GLY A 534 12.65 12.33 4.83
CA GLY A 534 12.08 11.77 3.61
C GLY A 534 12.99 10.75 2.94
N PRO A 535 12.52 10.06 1.90
CA PRO A 535 13.30 9.07 1.19
C PRO A 535 14.43 9.73 0.38
N PHE A 536 15.61 9.12 0.45
CA PHE A 536 16.79 9.46 -0.35
C PHE A 536 17.05 8.30 -1.32
N ARG A 537 17.39 8.62 -2.56
CA ARG A 537 17.86 7.64 -3.51
C ARG A 537 19.02 8.19 -4.36
N ILE A 538 20.05 7.38 -4.49
CA ILE A 538 21.19 7.60 -5.37
C ILE A 538 21.27 6.43 -6.33
N ASP A 539 21.33 6.71 -7.62
CA ASP A 539 21.54 5.70 -8.65
C ASP A 539 22.83 6.00 -9.43
N LEU A 540 23.66 4.99 -9.56
CA LEU A 540 24.85 5.00 -10.41
C LEU A 540 24.58 4.04 -11.58
N ALA A 541 24.32 4.58 -12.76
CA ALA A 541 23.87 3.82 -13.91
C ALA A 541 24.75 4.07 -15.14
N LYS A 542 25.05 3.01 -15.89
CA LYS A 542 25.78 3.08 -17.14
C LYS A 542 24.94 2.53 -18.27
N ALA A 543 24.73 3.34 -19.32
CA ALA A 543 24.17 2.87 -20.56
C ALA A 543 25.17 1.92 -21.23
N LEU A 544 24.77 0.64 -21.40
CA LEU A 544 25.55 -0.37 -22.13
C LEU A 544 25.24 -0.34 -23.61
N ARG A 545 24.00 0.02 -23.95
CA ARG A 545 23.54 0.16 -25.33
C ARG A 545 22.69 1.42 -25.45
N SER A 546 23.13 2.34 -26.27
CA SER A 546 22.46 3.60 -26.60
C SER A 546 22.52 3.86 -28.11
N GLN A 547 21.74 4.80 -28.59
CA GLN A 547 21.85 5.37 -29.94
C GLN A 547 22.67 6.65 -29.89
N PRO A 548 23.26 7.10 -31.02
CA PRO A 548 24.07 8.32 -31.02
C PRO A 548 23.33 9.59 -30.60
N SER A 549 22.02 9.63 -30.73
CA SER A 549 21.14 10.74 -30.33
C SER A 549 20.65 10.66 -28.90
N ASP A 550 20.91 9.55 -28.17
CA ASP A 550 20.47 9.39 -26.79
C ASP A 550 21.38 10.17 -25.83
N GLU A 551 20.80 10.83 -24.82
CA GLU A 551 21.51 11.50 -23.75
C GLU A 551 21.62 10.62 -22.53
N THR A 552 22.82 10.26 -22.13
CA THR A 552 23.10 9.41 -20.98
C THR A 552 23.45 10.24 -19.74
N GLU A 553 23.15 9.70 -18.55
CA GLU A 553 23.45 10.29 -17.26
C GLU A 553 23.89 9.19 -16.28
N PHE A 554 25.13 9.32 -15.79
CA PHE A 554 25.73 8.30 -14.90
C PHE A 554 25.24 8.41 -13.45
N PHE A 555 25.05 9.62 -12.95
CA PHE A 555 24.71 9.88 -11.55
C PHE A 555 23.33 10.52 -11.45
N GLN A 556 22.47 9.94 -10.63
CA GLN A 556 21.12 10.45 -10.37
C GLN A 556 20.88 10.50 -8.87
N PHE A 557 20.31 11.61 -8.41
CA PHE A 557 20.06 11.88 -7.01
C PHE A 557 18.64 12.43 -6.79
N ASN A 558 17.93 11.83 -5.85
CA ASN A 558 16.57 12.21 -5.52
C ASN A 558 16.38 12.21 -4.00
N VAL A 559 15.68 13.21 -3.47
CA VAL A 559 15.42 13.42 -2.04
C VAL A 559 13.98 13.89 -1.84
N GLY A 560 13.29 13.35 -0.84
CA GLY A 560 11.96 13.82 -0.45
C GLY A 560 10.84 13.53 -1.46
N THR A 561 11.15 12.75 -2.50
CA THR A 561 10.17 12.30 -3.51
C THR A 561 9.93 10.80 -3.36
N ARG A 562 8.69 10.36 -3.47
CA ARG A 562 8.42 8.91 -3.59
C ARG A 562 8.90 8.45 -4.97
N PHE A 563 9.67 7.38 -4.99
CA PHE A 563 10.27 6.79 -6.18
C PHE A 563 9.40 5.68 -6.75
#